data_7da09650049d7a9be05bcaa9408d6b71
#
_entry.id   7da09650049d7a9be05bcaa9408d6b71
#
_cell.length_a   1.000
_cell.length_b   1.000
_cell.length_c   1.000
_cell.angle_alpha   90.00
_cell.angle_beta   90.00
_cell.angle_gamma   90.00
#
_symmetry.space_group_name_H-M   'P 1'
#
loop_
_entity.id
_entity.type
_entity.pdbx_description
1 polymer ?
#
loop_
_entity_poly.entity_id
_entity_poly.type
_entity_poly.pdbx_seq_one_letter_code
_entity_poly.pdbx_strand_id
1 'polypeptide(L)'
;TWSLAGTLVLVTTPTVLYGAGSGQVETRMAMFVLVAALGVATALKGGPLRYALLAGVMAGFYMGSKYLGGVFVVAAGLTLLAGRGWLRRGAIFSVGALLAGTQWYGWNWVHSGDPVFPLLFGWVEYTNPGYWDQSHADFLKDVFFGRETVVARNPLWLLLYPFRATLMGDAVMESGRTGFGPFVLLMVPFAIAGLWTR
;
A
#
# COMPACT_ATOMS: atom_id res chain seq x y z
N THR A 1 -28.28 4.68 -4.50
CA THR A 1 -27.66 3.82 -5.51
C THR A 1 -26.55 2.94 -4.90
N TRP A 2 -26.14 1.87 -5.58
CA TRP A 2 -25.15 0.90 -5.06
C TRP A 2 -23.79 1.53 -4.72
N SER A 3 -23.38 2.58 -5.45
CA SER A 3 -22.13 3.30 -5.17
C SER A 3 -22.16 3.99 -3.80
N LEU A 4 -23.27 4.62 -3.44
CA LEU A 4 -23.43 5.25 -2.13
C LEU A 4 -23.42 4.21 -1.01
N ALA A 5 -24.11 3.08 -1.19
CA ALA A 5 -24.10 1.98 -0.22
C ALA A 5 -22.67 1.43 -0.03
N GLY A 6 -21.93 1.20 -1.11
CA GLY A 6 -20.53 0.77 -1.03
C GLY A 6 -19.63 1.78 -0.31
N THR A 7 -19.81 3.07 -0.56
CA THR A 7 -19.07 4.12 0.15
C THR A 7 -19.40 4.13 1.64
N LEU A 8 -20.68 4.02 2.01
CA LEU A 8 -21.10 3.96 3.41
C LEU A 8 -20.50 2.75 4.12
N VAL A 9 -20.53 1.57 3.50
CA VAL A 9 -19.89 0.36 4.05
C VAL A 9 -18.40 0.57 4.28
N LEU A 10 -17.70 1.15 3.31
CA LEU A 10 -16.27 1.41 3.42
C LEU A 10 -15.96 2.38 4.58
N VAL A 11 -16.62 3.52 4.62
CA VAL A 11 -16.32 4.55 5.63
C VAL A 11 -16.79 4.18 7.03
N THR A 12 -17.73 3.25 7.17
CA THR A 12 -18.18 2.73 8.48
C THR A 12 -17.40 1.48 8.93
N THR A 13 -16.50 0.96 8.10
CA THR A 13 -15.63 -0.15 8.51
C THR A 13 -14.73 0.30 9.67
N PRO A 14 -14.67 -0.46 10.79
CA PRO A 14 -13.93 -0.07 12.00
C PRO A 14 -12.47 0.31 11.73
N THR A 15 -11.79 -0.44 10.87
CA THR A 15 -10.39 -0.15 10.45
C THR A 15 -10.26 1.23 9.80
N VAL A 16 -11.21 1.60 8.92
CA VAL A 16 -11.18 2.90 8.23
C VAL A 16 -11.47 4.03 9.21
N LEU A 17 -12.49 3.87 10.08
CA LEU A 17 -12.81 4.85 11.12
C LEU A 17 -11.66 5.05 12.09
N TYR A 18 -11.06 3.97 12.57
CA TYR A 18 -9.93 4.03 13.49
C TYR A 18 -8.71 4.69 12.82
N GLY A 19 -8.33 4.25 11.62
CA GLY A 19 -7.20 4.80 10.89
C GLY A 19 -7.38 6.28 10.55
N ALA A 20 -8.60 6.69 10.18
CA ALA A 20 -8.90 8.09 9.91
C ALA A 20 -8.88 8.95 11.19
N GLY A 21 -9.43 8.44 12.30
CA GLY A 21 -9.51 9.16 13.57
C GLY A 21 -8.18 9.24 14.33
N SER A 22 -7.30 8.25 14.18
CA SER A 22 -6.00 8.20 14.86
C SER A 22 -4.86 8.89 14.09
N GLY A 23 -5.14 9.46 12.91
CA GLY A 23 -4.13 10.12 12.08
C GLY A 23 -3.12 9.16 11.43
N GLN A 24 -3.42 7.86 11.41
CA GLN A 24 -2.56 6.86 10.76
C GLN A 24 -2.47 7.13 9.25
N VAL A 25 -1.28 6.87 8.71
CA VAL A 25 -1.00 7.07 7.28
C VAL A 25 -1.72 6.07 6.37
N GLU A 26 -2.17 4.95 6.91
CA GLU A 26 -2.77 3.83 6.19
C GLU A 26 -4.03 4.21 5.41
N THR A 27 -4.92 5.01 6.00
CA THR A 27 -6.13 5.49 5.33
C THR A 27 -5.80 6.37 4.12
N ARG A 28 -4.80 7.24 4.27
CA ARG A 28 -4.31 8.08 3.16
C ARG A 28 -3.66 7.23 2.06
N MET A 29 -2.87 6.24 2.44
CA MET A 29 -2.26 5.31 1.48
C MET A 29 -3.31 4.48 0.74
N ALA A 30 -4.35 4.01 1.44
CA ALA A 30 -5.48 3.31 0.81
C ALA A 30 -6.18 4.18 -0.25
N MET A 31 -6.35 5.48 0.00
CA MET A 31 -6.86 6.43 -0.98
C MET A 31 -5.95 6.52 -2.22
N PHE A 32 -4.63 6.65 -2.02
CA PHE A 32 -3.69 6.69 -3.14
C PHE A 32 -3.74 5.42 -3.98
N VAL A 33 -3.76 4.25 -3.35
CA VAL A 33 -3.87 2.95 -4.02
C VAL A 33 -5.17 2.85 -4.81
N LEU A 34 -6.31 3.22 -4.21
CA LEU A 34 -7.62 3.16 -4.87
C LEU A 34 -7.67 4.05 -6.12
N VAL A 35 -7.25 5.30 -6.00
CA VAL A 35 -7.25 6.24 -7.14
C VAL A 35 -6.27 5.80 -8.22
N ALA A 36 -5.08 5.30 -7.85
CA ALA A 36 -4.12 4.76 -8.80
C ALA A 36 -4.69 3.53 -9.54
N ALA A 37 -5.31 2.59 -8.83
CA ALA A 37 -5.92 1.40 -9.43
C ALA A 37 -7.06 1.75 -10.41
N LEU A 38 -7.93 2.69 -10.05
CA LEU A 38 -8.98 3.19 -10.93
C LEU A 38 -8.41 3.89 -12.18
N GLY A 39 -7.33 4.65 -12.01
CA GLY A 39 -6.62 5.28 -13.13
C GLY A 39 -5.99 4.26 -14.08
N VAL A 40 -5.31 3.22 -13.54
CA VAL A 40 -4.76 2.10 -14.32
C VAL A 40 -5.88 1.37 -15.07
N ALA A 41 -6.96 0.99 -14.37
CA ALA A 41 -8.09 0.30 -15.00
C ALA A 41 -8.73 1.11 -16.14
N THR A 42 -8.84 2.43 -15.96
CA THR A 42 -9.35 3.33 -16.99
C THR A 42 -8.38 3.44 -18.17
N ALA A 43 -7.08 3.52 -17.91
CA ALA A 43 -6.05 3.54 -18.93
C ALA A 43 -6.04 2.24 -19.75
N LEU A 44 -6.19 1.08 -19.14
CA LEU A 44 -6.27 -0.23 -19.81
C LEU A 44 -7.49 -0.33 -20.75
N LYS A 45 -8.62 0.25 -20.38
CA LYS A 45 -9.82 0.34 -21.21
C LYS A 45 -9.72 1.35 -22.37
N GLY A 46 -8.55 1.94 -22.60
CA GLY A 46 -8.34 2.91 -23.68
C GLY A 46 -8.67 4.34 -23.29
N GLY A 47 -8.89 4.63 -22.01
CA GLY A 47 -9.17 5.99 -21.53
C GLY A 47 -8.03 6.99 -21.79
N PRO A 48 -8.31 8.30 -21.66
CA PRO A 48 -7.33 9.37 -21.89
C PRO A 48 -6.05 9.21 -21.07
N LEU A 49 -4.92 9.68 -21.62
CA LEU A 49 -3.58 9.57 -20.99
C LEU A 49 -3.47 10.24 -19.62
N ARG A 50 -4.31 11.24 -19.35
CA ARG A 50 -4.39 11.88 -18.03
C ARG A 50 -4.67 10.89 -16.88
N TYR A 51 -5.37 9.78 -17.16
CA TYR A 51 -5.61 8.76 -16.14
C TYR A 51 -4.35 7.93 -15.85
N ALA A 52 -3.50 7.70 -16.84
CA ALA A 52 -2.18 7.10 -16.61
C ALA A 52 -1.27 8.02 -15.77
N LEU A 53 -1.29 9.33 -16.08
CA LEU A 53 -0.57 10.33 -15.29
C LEU A 53 -1.08 10.38 -13.85
N LEU A 54 -2.40 10.49 -13.65
CA LEU A 54 -3.02 10.52 -12.32
C LEU A 54 -2.69 9.26 -11.52
N ALA A 55 -2.78 8.09 -12.17
CA ALA A 55 -2.40 6.83 -11.54
C ALA A 55 -0.93 6.83 -11.10
N GLY A 56 -0.03 7.34 -11.94
CA GLY A 56 1.39 7.48 -11.61
C GLY A 56 1.61 8.41 -10.42
N VAL A 57 1.00 9.60 -10.44
CA VAL A 57 1.11 10.57 -9.33
C VAL A 57 0.63 9.97 -8.01
N MET A 58 -0.51 9.29 -8.00
CA MET A 58 -1.05 8.67 -6.79
C MET A 58 -0.18 7.49 -6.32
N ALA A 59 0.29 6.66 -7.23
CA ALA A 59 1.24 5.59 -6.90
C ALA A 59 2.56 6.16 -6.36
N GLY A 60 3.03 7.27 -6.91
CA GLY A 60 4.21 8.00 -6.44
C GLY A 60 4.03 8.54 -5.01
N PHE A 61 2.90 9.15 -4.69
CA PHE A 61 2.62 9.60 -3.32
C PHE A 61 2.59 8.43 -2.33
N TYR A 62 2.09 7.27 -2.74
CA TYR A 62 2.19 6.07 -1.91
C TYR A 62 3.64 5.63 -1.73
N MET A 63 4.44 5.59 -2.80
CA MET A 63 5.86 5.27 -2.76
C MET A 63 6.66 6.22 -1.85
N GLY A 64 6.39 7.52 -1.93
CA GLY A 64 7.02 8.52 -1.06
C GLY A 64 6.53 8.49 0.39
N SER A 65 5.38 7.88 0.67
CA SER A 65 4.84 7.75 2.03
C SER A 65 5.33 6.49 2.76
N LYS A 66 5.62 5.42 2.02
CA LYS A 66 6.07 4.12 2.58
C LYS A 66 6.84 3.35 1.50
N TYR A 67 7.99 2.76 1.85
CA TYR A 67 8.84 2.04 0.89
C TYR A 67 8.10 0.90 0.17
N LEU A 68 7.13 0.27 0.83
CA LEU A 68 6.26 -0.74 0.21
C LEU A 68 5.49 -0.19 -1.00
N GLY A 69 5.25 1.11 -1.06
CA GLY A 69 4.64 1.78 -2.23
C GLY A 69 5.46 1.62 -3.50
N GLY A 70 6.79 1.42 -3.41
CA GLY A 70 7.64 1.11 -4.56
C GLY A 70 7.24 -0.20 -5.25
N VAL A 71 6.90 -1.23 -4.47
CA VAL A 71 6.39 -2.51 -4.99
C VAL A 71 5.05 -2.28 -5.72
N PHE A 72 4.18 -1.46 -5.15
CA PHE A 72 2.92 -1.11 -5.79
C PHE A 72 3.12 -0.35 -7.11
N VAL A 73 4.05 0.60 -7.17
CA VAL A 73 4.39 1.34 -8.41
C VAL A 73 4.83 0.37 -9.51
N VAL A 74 5.71 -0.58 -9.17
CA VAL A 74 6.17 -1.60 -10.13
C VAL A 74 5.00 -2.47 -10.58
N ALA A 75 4.19 -3.00 -9.68
CA ALA A 75 3.05 -3.85 -10.01
C ALA A 75 2.02 -3.11 -10.89
N ALA A 76 1.68 -1.87 -10.55
CA ALA A 76 0.76 -1.04 -11.32
C ALA A 76 1.32 -0.71 -12.71
N GLY A 77 2.62 -0.41 -12.80
CA GLY A 77 3.31 -0.18 -14.07
C GLY A 77 3.31 -1.42 -14.97
N LEU A 78 3.64 -2.59 -14.41
CA LEU A 78 3.59 -3.86 -15.14
C LEU A 78 2.17 -4.20 -15.64
N THR A 79 1.15 -3.87 -14.86
CA THR A 79 -0.23 -4.07 -15.29
C THR A 79 -0.57 -3.28 -16.56
N LEU A 80 0.01 -2.10 -16.77
CA LEU A 80 -0.19 -1.30 -17.97
C LEU A 80 0.38 -1.96 -19.22
N LEU A 81 1.34 -2.90 -19.10
CA LEU A 81 1.91 -3.64 -20.24
C LEU A 81 0.85 -4.46 -20.98
N ALA A 82 -0.23 -4.88 -20.29
CA ALA A 82 -1.33 -5.61 -20.91
C ALA A 82 -2.23 -4.74 -21.82
N GLY A 83 -2.07 -3.41 -21.80
CA GLY A 83 -2.91 -2.46 -22.51
C GLY A 83 -2.38 -2.03 -23.88
N ARG A 84 -3.28 -1.60 -24.77
CA ARG A 84 -2.87 -0.96 -26.04
C ARG A 84 -2.15 0.36 -25.77
N GLY A 85 -1.04 0.60 -26.49
CA GLY A 85 -0.21 1.80 -26.30
C GLY A 85 0.49 1.86 -24.97
N TRP A 86 0.85 0.70 -24.45
CA TRP A 86 1.49 0.48 -23.15
C TRP A 86 2.76 1.34 -22.95
N LEU A 87 3.61 1.48 -23.98
CA LEU A 87 4.82 2.29 -23.90
C LEU A 87 4.52 3.73 -23.50
N ARG A 88 3.58 4.38 -24.20
CA ARG A 88 3.22 5.78 -23.92
C ARG A 88 2.54 5.93 -22.58
N ARG A 89 1.65 5.01 -22.24
CA ARG A 89 0.95 5.01 -20.95
C ARG A 89 1.88 4.69 -19.79
N GLY A 90 2.74 3.71 -19.97
CA GLY A 90 3.77 3.35 -19.00
C GLY A 90 4.75 4.50 -18.77
N ALA A 91 5.23 5.16 -19.82
CA ALA A 91 6.12 6.31 -19.69
C ALA A 91 5.46 7.46 -18.91
N ILE A 92 4.20 7.81 -19.24
CA ILE A 92 3.46 8.88 -18.55
C ILE A 92 3.19 8.51 -17.08
N PHE A 93 2.82 7.27 -16.81
CA PHE A 93 2.68 6.73 -15.44
C PHE A 93 3.99 6.86 -14.67
N SER A 94 5.10 6.40 -15.25
CA SER A 94 6.42 6.45 -14.61
C SER A 94 6.88 7.87 -14.31
N VAL A 95 6.67 8.80 -15.24
CA VAL A 95 6.95 10.24 -15.00
C VAL A 95 6.14 10.76 -13.81
N GLY A 96 4.84 10.47 -13.77
CA GLY A 96 3.98 10.85 -12.63
C GLY A 96 4.46 10.25 -11.32
N ALA A 97 4.80 8.96 -11.31
CA ALA A 97 5.25 8.26 -10.11
C ALA A 97 6.60 8.79 -9.60
N LEU A 98 7.54 9.04 -10.50
CA LEU A 98 8.85 9.57 -10.12
C LEU A 98 8.73 11.01 -9.60
N LEU A 99 8.00 11.89 -10.28
CA LEU A 99 7.85 13.28 -9.82
C LEU A 99 7.17 13.38 -8.45
N ALA A 100 6.19 12.53 -8.17
CA ALA A 100 5.46 12.57 -6.91
C ALA A 100 6.13 11.78 -5.77
N GLY A 101 6.94 10.76 -6.10
CA GLY A 101 7.45 9.80 -5.11
C GLY A 101 8.92 9.97 -4.73
N THR A 102 9.77 10.50 -5.62
CA THR A 102 11.23 10.50 -5.39
C THR A 102 11.74 11.60 -4.45
N GLN A 103 10.91 12.56 -4.10
CA GLN A 103 11.30 13.69 -3.24
C GLN A 103 11.88 13.22 -1.89
N TRP A 104 11.19 12.24 -1.27
CA TRP A 104 11.62 11.69 0.01
C TRP A 104 12.92 10.89 -0.10
N TYR A 105 13.09 10.15 -1.18
CA TYR A 105 14.32 9.40 -1.45
C TYR A 105 15.51 10.35 -1.68
N GLY A 106 15.29 11.44 -2.41
CA GLY A 106 16.30 12.50 -2.60
C GLY A 106 16.66 13.19 -1.30
N TRP A 107 15.69 13.51 -0.46
CA TRP A 107 15.91 14.07 0.87
C TRP A 107 16.75 13.15 1.73
N ASN A 108 16.39 11.88 1.83
CA ASN A 108 17.14 10.88 2.60
C ASN A 108 18.58 10.77 2.10
N TRP A 109 18.76 10.68 0.79
CA TRP A 109 20.10 10.60 0.20
C TRP A 109 20.99 11.77 0.57
N VAL A 110 20.48 12.99 0.46
CA VAL A 110 21.24 14.21 0.78
C VAL A 110 21.60 14.29 2.28
N HIS A 111 20.70 13.84 3.17
CA HIS A 111 20.89 14.04 4.61
C HIS A 111 21.54 12.85 5.32
N SER A 112 21.36 11.63 4.82
CA SER A 112 21.91 10.42 5.45
C SER A 112 22.91 9.66 4.58
N GLY A 113 22.94 9.89 3.27
CA GLY A 113 23.66 9.06 2.31
C GLY A 113 22.89 7.81 1.86
N ASP A 114 21.77 7.51 2.50
CA ASP A 114 20.92 6.36 2.21
C ASP A 114 19.57 6.82 1.64
N PRO A 115 19.29 6.62 0.34
CA PRO A 115 18.02 7.04 -0.25
C PRO A 115 16.80 6.30 0.33
N VAL A 116 16.99 5.13 0.89
CA VAL A 116 15.96 4.30 1.54
C VAL A 116 16.16 4.19 3.04
N PHE A 117 16.70 5.25 3.66
CA PHE A 117 17.00 5.32 5.08
C PHE A 117 15.89 4.73 5.97
N PRO A 118 16.21 3.88 6.94
CA PRO A 118 17.54 3.37 7.32
C PRO A 118 17.84 1.94 6.80
N LEU A 119 17.29 1.55 5.65
CA LEU A 119 17.34 0.17 5.17
C LEU A 119 18.73 -0.29 4.72
N LEU A 120 19.60 0.63 4.32
CA LEU A 120 20.97 0.32 3.92
C LEU A 120 22.00 0.51 5.05
N PHE A 121 21.55 0.60 6.31
CA PHE A 121 22.45 0.67 7.45
C PHE A 121 23.43 -0.51 7.47
N GLY A 122 24.72 -0.20 7.64
CA GLY A 122 25.81 -1.19 7.55
C GLY A 122 26.31 -1.49 6.13
N TRP A 123 25.64 -1.00 5.08
CA TRP A 123 26.04 -1.10 3.66
C TRP A 123 26.55 0.25 3.13
N VAL A 124 26.02 1.33 3.66
CA VAL A 124 26.35 2.71 3.30
C VAL A 124 26.85 3.43 4.53
N GLU A 125 27.92 4.20 4.38
CA GLU A 125 28.41 5.09 5.43
C GLU A 125 27.47 6.29 5.56
N TYR A 126 26.90 6.49 6.77
CA TYR A 126 25.95 7.57 6.98
C TYR A 126 26.66 8.90 7.17
N THR A 127 26.17 9.93 6.51
CA THR A 127 26.70 11.30 6.57
C THR A 127 26.66 11.86 8.00
N ASN A 128 25.68 11.43 8.79
CA ASN A 128 25.56 11.80 10.20
C ASN A 128 25.25 10.56 11.04
N PRO A 129 26.26 9.96 11.70
CA PRO A 129 26.08 8.75 12.53
C PRO A 129 25.17 8.96 13.75
N GLY A 130 24.89 10.22 14.13
CA GLY A 130 23.96 10.53 15.22
C GLY A 130 22.48 10.29 14.88
N TYR A 131 22.13 10.12 13.60
CA TYR A 131 20.76 9.85 13.22
C TYR A 131 20.34 8.38 13.39
N TRP A 132 21.31 7.46 13.30
CA TRP A 132 21.05 6.04 13.35
C TRP A 132 22.32 5.30 13.78
N ASP A 133 22.19 4.41 14.75
CA ASP A 133 23.26 3.58 15.27
C ASP A 133 22.86 2.10 15.32
N GLN A 134 23.77 1.26 15.78
CA GLN A 134 23.55 -0.18 15.88
C GLN A 134 22.36 -0.52 16.80
N SER A 135 22.13 0.25 17.87
CA SER A 135 21.04 -0.01 18.81
C SER A 135 19.66 0.22 18.15
N HIS A 136 19.55 1.24 17.31
CA HIS A 136 18.35 1.50 16.50
C HIS A 136 18.12 0.39 15.47
N ALA A 137 19.20 -0.07 14.80
CA ALA A 137 19.11 -1.16 13.84
C ALA A 137 18.68 -2.47 14.48
N ASP A 138 19.23 -2.80 15.66
CA ASP A 138 18.87 -4.00 16.42
C ASP A 138 17.43 -3.92 16.93
N PHE A 139 16.99 -2.76 17.41
CA PHE A 139 15.60 -2.53 17.80
C PHE A 139 14.64 -2.74 16.62
N LEU A 140 14.96 -2.16 15.46
CA LEU A 140 14.12 -2.32 14.25
C LEU A 140 14.03 -3.79 13.84
N LYS A 141 15.16 -4.49 13.87
CA LYS A 141 15.24 -5.91 13.58
C LYS A 141 14.42 -6.75 14.56
N ASP A 142 14.48 -6.46 15.86
CA ASP A 142 13.68 -7.13 16.88
C ASP A 142 12.18 -6.88 16.66
N VAL A 143 11.77 -5.65 16.36
CA VAL A 143 10.37 -5.32 16.06
C VAL A 143 9.87 -6.11 14.86
N PHE A 144 10.60 -6.07 13.73
CA PHE A 144 10.12 -6.71 12.50
C PHE A 144 10.27 -8.24 12.47
N PHE A 145 11.30 -8.80 13.13
CA PHE A 145 11.58 -10.22 13.07
C PHE A 145 11.37 -10.95 14.37
N GLY A 146 11.41 -10.26 15.51
CA GLY A 146 11.23 -10.83 16.83
C GLY A 146 9.78 -10.77 17.31
N ARG A 147 9.23 -9.59 17.46
CA ARG A 147 7.92 -9.39 18.11
C ARG A 147 6.73 -9.73 17.24
N GLU A 148 6.85 -9.52 15.93
CA GLU A 148 5.78 -9.83 14.99
C GLU A 148 5.78 -11.29 14.51
N THR A 149 6.77 -12.09 14.90
CA THR A 149 6.93 -13.49 14.45
C THR A 149 6.13 -14.52 15.23
N VAL A 150 5.36 -14.12 16.23
CA VAL A 150 4.44 -15.02 16.98
C VAL A 150 3.34 -15.60 16.09
N VAL A 151 3.23 -15.12 14.88
CA VAL A 151 2.25 -15.55 13.89
C VAL A 151 2.79 -16.72 13.07
N ALA A 152 2.01 -17.81 12.97
CA ALA A 152 2.38 -18.98 12.19
C ALA A 152 2.58 -18.60 10.70
N ARG A 153 3.80 -18.73 10.19
CA ARG A 153 4.17 -18.42 8.80
C ARG A 153 3.84 -19.60 7.89
N ASN A 154 2.57 -19.95 7.75
CA ASN A 154 2.15 -20.97 6.80
C ASN A 154 1.06 -20.44 5.85
N PRO A 155 0.94 -21.00 4.64
CA PRO A 155 -0.03 -20.55 3.66
C PRO A 155 -1.48 -20.63 4.14
N LEU A 156 -1.81 -21.65 4.94
CA LEU A 156 -3.14 -21.83 5.50
C LEU A 156 -3.50 -20.71 6.47
N TRP A 157 -2.55 -20.30 7.31
CA TRP A 157 -2.76 -19.19 8.21
C TRP A 157 -3.00 -17.89 7.44
N LEU A 158 -2.22 -17.63 6.39
CA LEU A 158 -2.37 -16.46 5.53
C LEU A 158 -3.76 -16.42 4.86
N LEU A 159 -4.25 -17.58 4.39
CA LEU A 159 -5.58 -17.72 3.81
C LEU A 159 -6.70 -17.47 4.83
N LEU A 160 -6.53 -17.96 6.05
CA LEU A 160 -7.53 -17.83 7.12
C LEU A 160 -7.44 -16.48 7.85
N TYR A 161 -6.36 -15.73 7.67
CA TYR A 161 -6.12 -14.47 8.39
C TYR A 161 -7.28 -13.46 8.27
N PRO A 162 -7.84 -13.15 7.08
CA PRO A 162 -8.94 -12.20 6.95
C PRO A 162 -10.17 -12.58 7.78
N PHE A 163 -10.45 -13.88 7.88
CA PHE A 163 -11.57 -14.41 8.66
C PHE A 163 -11.28 -14.34 10.16
N ARG A 164 -10.11 -14.75 10.57
CA ARG A 164 -9.69 -14.70 11.99
C ARG A 164 -9.61 -13.27 12.49
N ALA A 165 -8.96 -12.38 11.74
CA ALA A 165 -8.86 -10.97 12.09
C ALA A 165 -10.22 -10.28 12.22
N THR A 166 -11.20 -10.69 11.41
CA THR A 166 -12.52 -10.08 11.40
C THR A 166 -13.47 -10.66 12.46
N LEU A 167 -13.42 -11.99 12.67
CA LEU A 167 -14.42 -12.69 13.50
C LEU A 167 -13.93 -12.97 14.93
N MET A 168 -12.64 -13.19 15.11
CA MET A 168 -12.08 -13.61 16.40
C MET A 168 -11.32 -12.50 17.13
N GLY A 169 -10.80 -11.52 16.39
CA GLY A 169 -9.89 -10.51 16.91
C GLY A 169 -8.63 -11.15 17.49
N ASP A 170 -7.48 -10.93 16.90
CA ASP A 170 -6.22 -11.43 17.45
C ASP A 170 -5.52 -10.29 18.20
N ALA A 171 -5.46 -10.39 19.53
CA ALA A 171 -4.88 -9.37 20.39
C ALA A 171 -3.39 -9.11 20.08
N VAL A 172 -2.68 -10.15 19.61
CA VAL A 172 -1.25 -10.05 19.25
C VAL A 172 -1.04 -9.16 18.03
N MET A 173 -2.02 -9.09 17.13
CA MET A 173 -1.94 -8.32 15.88
C MET A 173 -2.81 -7.06 15.89
N GLU A 174 -3.27 -6.62 17.04
CA GLU A 174 -4.19 -5.48 17.16
C GLU A 174 -5.45 -5.59 16.27
N SER A 175 -5.80 -6.81 15.86
CA SER A 175 -6.86 -7.06 14.88
C SER A 175 -8.25 -6.65 15.36
N GLY A 176 -8.45 -6.45 16.66
CA GLY A 176 -9.63 -5.80 17.20
C GLY A 176 -9.85 -4.37 16.68
N ARG A 177 -8.75 -3.72 16.21
CA ARG A 177 -8.75 -2.38 15.61
C ARG A 177 -8.71 -2.43 14.08
N THR A 178 -8.25 -3.53 13.51
CA THR A 178 -7.90 -3.64 12.09
C THR A 178 -8.76 -4.64 11.31
N GLY A 179 -9.80 -5.22 11.92
CA GLY A 179 -10.72 -6.14 11.26
C GLY A 179 -11.47 -5.46 10.09
N PHE A 180 -11.67 -6.23 9.02
CA PHE A 180 -12.42 -5.75 7.84
C PHE A 180 -13.91 -5.49 8.12
N GLY A 181 -14.40 -5.88 9.29
CA GLY A 181 -15.81 -5.88 9.63
C GLY A 181 -16.58 -7.02 8.95
N PRO A 182 -17.60 -7.58 9.62
CA PRO A 182 -18.33 -8.74 9.10
C PRO A 182 -19.03 -8.46 7.77
N PHE A 183 -19.37 -7.21 7.50
CA PHE A 183 -20.05 -6.81 6.28
C PHE A 183 -19.17 -6.99 5.02
N VAL A 184 -17.87 -6.74 5.12
CA VAL A 184 -16.94 -6.94 4.00
C VAL A 184 -16.84 -8.44 3.66
N LEU A 185 -16.77 -9.32 4.67
CA LEU A 185 -16.77 -10.76 4.44
C LEU A 185 -18.06 -11.27 3.78
N LEU A 186 -19.22 -10.71 4.16
CA LEU A 186 -20.48 -11.03 3.54
C LEU A 186 -20.58 -10.63 2.06
N MET A 187 -19.79 -9.63 1.63
CA MET A 187 -19.74 -9.21 0.24
C MET A 187 -18.87 -10.11 -0.65
N VAL A 188 -17.97 -10.91 -0.08
CA VAL A 188 -17.05 -11.78 -0.86
C VAL A 188 -17.78 -12.74 -1.81
N PRO A 189 -18.83 -13.48 -1.40
CA PRO A 189 -19.57 -14.37 -2.32
C PRO A 189 -20.18 -13.61 -3.50
N PHE A 190 -20.71 -12.41 -3.25
CA PHE A 190 -21.31 -11.58 -4.31
C PHE A 190 -20.26 -11.03 -5.27
N ALA A 191 -19.08 -10.68 -4.75
CA ALA A 191 -17.96 -10.25 -5.58
C ALA A 191 -17.49 -11.40 -6.50
N ILE A 192 -17.36 -12.61 -5.97
CA ILE A 192 -17.01 -13.81 -6.73
C ILE A 192 -18.08 -14.10 -7.79
N ALA A 193 -19.35 -14.11 -7.41
CA ALA A 193 -20.45 -14.33 -8.36
C ALA A 193 -20.45 -13.28 -9.48
N GLY A 194 -20.16 -12.02 -9.18
CA GLY A 194 -20.06 -10.95 -10.16
C GLY A 194 -18.88 -11.10 -11.14
N LEU A 195 -17.83 -11.81 -10.78
CA LEU A 195 -16.73 -12.15 -11.70
C LEU A 195 -17.10 -13.27 -12.68
N TRP A 196 -17.99 -14.16 -12.29
CA TRP A 196 -18.41 -15.32 -13.11
C TRP A 196 -19.52 -14.97 -14.13
N THR A 197 -20.20 -13.84 -13.95
CA THR A 197 -21.28 -13.38 -14.82
C THR A 197 -20.84 -12.41 -15.90
N ARG A 198 -19.53 -12.16 -16.04
CA ARG A 198 -18.91 -11.34 -17.08
C ARG A 198 -18.15 -12.18 -18.09
#